data_b104adcc52590170250b05c377d8d278
#
_entry.id   b104adcc52590170250b05c377d8d278
#
_cell.length_a   1.000
_cell.length_b   1.000
_cell.length_c   1.000
_cell.angle_alpha   90.00
_cell.angle_beta   90.00
_cell.angle_gamma   90.00
#
_symmetry.space_group_name_H-M   'P 1'
#
loop_
_entity.id
_entity.type
_entity.pdbx_description
1 polymer ?
#
loop_
_entity_poly.entity_id
_entity_poly.type
_entity_poly.pdbx_seq_one_letter_code
_entity_poly.pdbx_strand_id
1 'polypeptide(L)'
;VYIYGAVALFILMIACINFMNLSTARSSLRSMEVGLRKVMGADKTILIRQFMGESFVMTFLAMLIALCLVFLFLPYFSDFLENPLSLNFLESPELLVWILGLILFVGLISGSYPALFLSGFTPAKVLKGAFKAGKGHENFRSVLVVGQFAISVILIVAVIVVINQLSFMQNKDLGFEKEDIVVLPSSNQINENYLIFKDRLENHPDIQSVSISSRVPSGRLLDSQGATAEVGGELTQLNSRIADIHVAHNFLDTYGISVKAGRNFDFLRASDSTEAFILNEAAVREIGWQSPEEAVGKQFLYGGRRGFVTGVMQDFHFESLHQPIVPMVFMISQDRNNSVSIKFESGKREEVLAYLKEE
;
A
#
# COMPACT_ATOMS: atom_id res chain seq x y z
N VAL A 1 -10.14 1.71 1.12
CA VAL A 1 -11.42 2.20 0.56
C VAL A 1 -11.69 3.63 1.00
N TYR A 2 -11.64 3.99 2.31
CA TYR A 2 -12.00 5.33 2.81
C TYR A 2 -11.16 6.47 2.23
N ILE A 3 -9.85 6.27 2.04
CA ILE A 3 -8.96 7.30 1.47
C ILE A 3 -9.35 7.62 0.02
N TYR A 4 -9.58 6.60 -0.81
CA TYR A 4 -10.01 6.80 -2.20
C TYR A 4 -11.38 7.48 -2.28
N GLY A 5 -12.30 7.13 -1.38
CA GLY A 5 -13.59 7.80 -1.26
C GLY A 5 -13.47 9.28 -0.88
N ALA A 6 -12.58 9.61 0.05
CA ALA A 6 -12.31 11.00 0.42
C ALA A 6 -11.71 11.82 -0.74
N VAL A 7 -10.73 11.26 -1.46
CA VAL A 7 -10.13 11.89 -2.64
C VAL A 7 -11.18 12.11 -3.73
N ALA A 8 -12.00 11.11 -4.02
CA ALA A 8 -13.09 11.21 -5.00
C ALA A 8 -14.10 12.32 -4.60
N LEU A 9 -14.46 12.42 -3.32
CA LEU A 9 -15.34 13.46 -2.81
C LEU A 9 -14.72 14.86 -2.98
N PHE A 10 -13.42 15.04 -2.71
CA PHE A 10 -12.73 16.32 -2.90
C PHE A 10 -12.69 16.71 -4.38
N ILE A 11 -12.39 15.77 -5.28
CA ILE A 11 -12.41 16.04 -6.73
C ILE A 11 -13.81 16.43 -7.18
N LEU A 12 -14.83 15.75 -6.69
CA LEU A 12 -16.23 16.04 -6.98
C LEU A 12 -16.63 17.44 -6.47
N MET A 13 -16.21 17.82 -5.26
CA MET A 13 -16.44 19.17 -4.72
C MET A 13 -15.77 20.23 -5.59
N ILE A 14 -14.53 20.04 -6.04
CA ILE A 14 -13.86 20.96 -6.96
C ILE A 14 -14.67 21.11 -8.26
N ALA A 15 -15.17 19.99 -8.82
CA ALA A 15 -15.99 20.02 -10.02
C ALA A 15 -17.30 20.80 -9.82
N CYS A 16 -18.00 20.59 -8.69
CA CYS A 16 -19.20 21.32 -8.33
C CYS A 16 -18.94 22.84 -8.17
N ILE A 17 -17.86 23.21 -7.47
CA ILE A 17 -17.44 24.59 -7.28
C ILE A 17 -17.15 25.25 -8.64
N ASN A 18 -16.41 24.55 -9.51
CA ASN A 18 -16.09 25.05 -10.84
C ASN A 18 -17.35 25.29 -11.69
N PHE A 19 -18.30 24.32 -11.67
CA PHE A 19 -19.58 24.49 -12.35
C PHE A 19 -20.37 25.70 -11.78
N MET A 20 -20.45 25.84 -10.45
CA MET A 20 -21.10 27.02 -9.82
C MET A 20 -20.47 28.34 -10.24
N ASN A 21 -19.13 28.41 -10.25
CA ASN A 21 -18.40 29.59 -10.65
C ASN A 21 -18.67 29.96 -12.11
N LEU A 22 -18.66 28.95 -13.01
CA LEU A 22 -18.91 29.16 -14.44
C LEU A 22 -20.36 29.58 -14.72
N SER A 23 -21.31 28.91 -14.06
CA SER A 23 -22.75 29.23 -14.17
C SER A 23 -23.04 30.63 -13.66
N THR A 24 -22.40 31.04 -12.55
CA THR A 24 -22.55 32.38 -11.99
C THR A 24 -21.90 33.45 -12.88
N ALA A 25 -20.72 33.17 -13.47
CA ALA A 25 -20.10 34.11 -14.41
C ALA A 25 -20.98 34.35 -15.66
N ARG A 26 -21.66 33.32 -16.16
CA ARG A 26 -22.62 33.44 -17.27
C ARG A 26 -23.95 34.07 -16.85
N SER A 27 -24.23 34.21 -15.56
CA SER A 27 -25.47 34.74 -15.02
C SER A 27 -25.71 36.23 -15.40
N SER A 28 -24.63 36.97 -15.56
CA SER A 28 -24.72 38.38 -16.03
C SER A 28 -25.32 38.50 -17.43
N LEU A 29 -25.05 37.55 -18.31
CA LEU A 29 -25.61 37.47 -19.66
C LEU A 29 -27.09 37.05 -19.64
N ARG A 30 -27.47 36.19 -18.67
CA ARG A 30 -28.85 35.72 -18.50
C ARG A 30 -29.71 36.61 -17.62
N SER A 31 -29.12 37.65 -16.96
CA SER A 31 -29.86 38.54 -16.07
C SER A 31 -30.98 39.30 -16.79
N MET A 32 -30.73 39.72 -18.02
CA MET A 32 -31.71 40.44 -18.83
C MET A 32 -32.91 39.54 -19.24
N GLU A 33 -32.63 38.26 -19.59
CA GLU A 33 -33.66 37.27 -19.88
C GLU A 33 -34.56 37.01 -18.66
N VAL A 34 -33.91 36.79 -17.46
CA VAL A 34 -34.62 36.58 -16.20
C VAL A 34 -35.45 37.81 -15.81
N GLY A 35 -34.88 39.01 -16.00
CA GLY A 35 -35.59 40.30 -15.77
C GLY A 35 -36.85 40.42 -16.63
N LEU A 36 -36.75 40.12 -17.93
CA LEU A 36 -37.86 40.16 -18.86
C LEU A 36 -38.96 39.16 -18.51
N ARG A 37 -38.59 37.90 -18.19
CA ARG A 37 -39.54 36.86 -17.77
C ARG A 37 -40.31 37.26 -16.48
N LYS A 38 -39.64 37.86 -15.53
CA LYS A 38 -40.30 38.37 -14.31
C LYS A 38 -41.27 39.53 -14.58
N VAL A 39 -40.95 40.43 -15.52
CA VAL A 39 -41.89 41.46 -15.95
C VAL A 39 -43.13 40.87 -16.61
N MET A 40 -42.97 39.76 -17.32
CA MET A 40 -44.08 38.98 -17.94
C MET A 40 -44.84 38.10 -16.94
N GLY A 41 -44.52 38.17 -15.63
CA GLY A 41 -45.25 37.47 -14.56
C GLY A 41 -44.65 36.13 -14.14
N ALA A 42 -43.42 35.80 -14.50
CA ALA A 42 -42.80 34.56 -14.04
C ALA A 42 -42.43 34.62 -12.56
N ASP A 43 -42.92 33.66 -11.78
CA ASP A 43 -42.63 33.50 -10.37
C ASP A 43 -41.18 33.02 -10.12
N LYS A 44 -40.65 33.39 -8.96
CA LYS A 44 -39.32 32.98 -8.49
C LYS A 44 -39.16 31.46 -8.50
N THR A 45 -40.19 30.70 -8.11
CA THR A 45 -40.20 29.25 -8.06
C THR A 45 -40.09 28.60 -9.44
N ILE A 46 -40.69 29.19 -10.45
CA ILE A 46 -40.60 28.69 -11.83
C ILE A 46 -39.17 28.82 -12.33
N LEU A 47 -38.51 29.93 -12.06
CA LEU A 47 -37.12 30.14 -12.44
C LEU A 47 -36.16 29.23 -11.71
N ILE A 48 -36.38 28.99 -10.40
CA ILE A 48 -35.59 28.02 -9.64
C ILE A 48 -35.72 26.61 -10.24
N ARG A 49 -36.94 26.14 -10.51
CA ARG A 49 -37.18 24.83 -11.13
C ARG A 49 -36.51 24.72 -12.48
N GLN A 50 -36.54 25.77 -13.28
CA GLN A 50 -35.90 25.75 -14.60
C GLN A 50 -34.37 25.63 -14.45
N PHE A 51 -33.70 26.46 -13.66
CA PHE A 51 -32.25 26.41 -13.51
C PHE A 51 -31.77 25.14 -12.81
N MET A 52 -32.54 24.62 -11.86
CA MET A 52 -32.28 23.30 -11.27
C MET A 52 -32.41 22.21 -12.32
N GLY A 53 -33.47 22.24 -13.15
CA GLY A 53 -33.64 21.28 -14.25
C GLY A 53 -32.48 21.31 -15.26
N GLU A 54 -32.02 22.53 -15.66
CA GLU A 54 -30.84 22.66 -16.51
C GLU A 54 -29.59 21.99 -15.86
N SER A 55 -29.38 22.17 -14.56
CA SER A 55 -28.27 21.59 -13.83
C SER A 55 -28.37 20.06 -13.76
N PHE A 56 -29.56 19.51 -13.52
CA PHE A 56 -29.79 18.06 -13.53
C PHE A 56 -29.53 17.43 -14.90
N VAL A 57 -30.00 18.08 -15.98
CA VAL A 57 -29.73 17.60 -17.35
C VAL A 57 -28.23 17.58 -17.64
N MET A 58 -27.51 18.65 -17.27
CA MET A 58 -26.06 18.70 -17.45
C MET A 58 -25.33 17.65 -16.62
N THR A 59 -25.75 17.43 -15.37
CA THR A 59 -25.17 16.39 -14.50
C THR A 59 -25.44 14.99 -15.06
N PHE A 60 -26.65 14.76 -15.58
CA PHE A 60 -27.01 13.49 -16.20
C PHE A 60 -26.15 13.19 -17.45
N LEU A 61 -25.99 14.18 -18.34
CA LEU A 61 -25.13 14.05 -19.52
C LEU A 61 -23.65 13.81 -19.14
N ALA A 62 -23.17 14.53 -18.13
CA ALA A 62 -21.81 14.31 -17.59
C ALA A 62 -21.65 12.90 -17.01
N MET A 63 -22.66 12.37 -16.32
CA MET A 63 -22.68 11.02 -15.80
C MET A 63 -22.61 9.97 -16.92
N LEU A 64 -23.36 10.16 -18.01
CA LEU A 64 -23.29 9.25 -19.16
C LEU A 64 -21.88 9.20 -19.76
N ILE A 65 -21.26 10.37 -19.93
CA ILE A 65 -19.88 10.47 -20.43
C ILE A 65 -18.91 9.77 -19.43
N ALA A 66 -19.08 10.03 -18.14
CA ALA A 66 -18.24 9.39 -17.11
C ALA A 66 -18.36 7.86 -17.13
N LEU A 67 -19.59 7.33 -17.25
CA LEU A 67 -19.80 5.88 -17.38
C LEU A 67 -19.15 5.31 -18.65
N CYS A 68 -19.30 6.00 -19.79
CA CYS A 68 -18.61 5.60 -21.03
C CYS A 68 -17.09 5.53 -20.85
N LEU A 69 -16.50 6.53 -20.18
CA LEU A 69 -15.06 6.53 -19.89
C LEU A 69 -14.68 5.40 -18.93
N VAL A 70 -15.47 5.16 -17.89
CA VAL A 70 -15.21 4.03 -16.97
C VAL A 70 -15.23 2.70 -17.73
N PHE A 71 -16.22 2.45 -18.57
CA PHE A 71 -16.27 1.23 -19.39
C PHE A 71 -15.08 1.08 -20.33
N LEU A 72 -14.61 2.21 -20.89
CA LEU A 72 -13.46 2.21 -21.80
C LEU A 72 -12.15 1.89 -21.07
N PHE A 73 -11.97 2.41 -19.87
CA PHE A 73 -10.71 2.25 -19.10
C PHE A 73 -10.72 1.04 -18.16
N LEU A 74 -11.89 0.45 -17.87
CA LEU A 74 -12.02 -0.67 -16.93
C LEU A 74 -11.14 -1.88 -17.27
N PRO A 75 -11.03 -2.33 -18.56
CA PRO A 75 -10.16 -3.44 -18.93
C PRO A 75 -8.68 -3.17 -18.58
N TYR A 76 -8.19 -1.96 -18.90
CA TYR A 76 -6.80 -1.58 -18.61
C TYR A 76 -6.51 -1.57 -17.10
N PHE A 77 -7.48 -1.14 -16.29
CA PHE A 77 -7.37 -1.18 -14.83
C PHE A 77 -7.43 -2.62 -14.30
N SER A 78 -8.26 -3.47 -14.88
CA SER A 78 -8.36 -4.88 -14.53
C SER A 78 -7.04 -5.61 -14.77
N ASP A 79 -6.44 -5.40 -15.94
CA ASP A 79 -5.15 -5.99 -16.30
C ASP A 79 -4.03 -5.47 -15.40
N PHE A 80 -4.02 -4.17 -15.11
CA PHE A 80 -3.00 -3.56 -14.24
C PHE A 80 -3.07 -4.08 -12.78
N LEU A 81 -4.28 -4.36 -12.28
CA LEU A 81 -4.48 -4.85 -10.91
C LEU A 81 -4.42 -6.37 -10.80
N GLU A 82 -4.23 -7.08 -11.92
CA GLU A 82 -4.29 -8.56 -12.01
C GLU A 82 -5.55 -9.13 -11.35
N ASN A 83 -6.65 -8.34 -11.35
CA ASN A 83 -7.89 -8.69 -10.70
C ASN A 83 -9.07 -8.35 -11.63
N PRO A 84 -9.94 -9.32 -11.98
CA PRO A 84 -11.05 -9.07 -12.88
C PRO A 84 -12.07 -8.11 -12.25
N LEU A 85 -12.06 -6.87 -12.73
CA LEU A 85 -13.04 -5.85 -12.35
C LEU A 85 -14.18 -5.87 -13.36
N SER A 86 -15.41 -6.04 -12.89
CA SER A 86 -16.61 -5.97 -13.73
C SER A 86 -17.62 -5.00 -13.14
N LEU A 87 -18.23 -4.18 -13.99
CA LEU A 87 -19.40 -3.38 -13.65
C LEU A 87 -20.64 -4.09 -14.21
N ASN A 88 -21.23 -4.93 -13.38
CA ASN A 88 -22.46 -5.64 -13.76
C ASN A 88 -23.65 -5.04 -13.00
N PHE A 89 -24.40 -4.19 -13.68
CA PHE A 89 -25.57 -3.51 -13.10
C PHE A 89 -26.72 -4.48 -12.78
N LEU A 90 -26.74 -5.66 -13.43
CA LEU A 90 -27.77 -6.67 -13.17
C LEU A 90 -27.50 -7.46 -11.90
N GLU A 91 -26.23 -7.67 -11.58
CA GLU A 91 -25.79 -8.38 -10.37
C GLU A 91 -25.72 -7.46 -9.14
N SER A 92 -25.52 -6.16 -9.37
CA SER A 92 -25.36 -5.16 -8.30
C SER A 92 -26.31 -3.97 -8.50
N PRO A 93 -27.60 -4.13 -8.21
CA PRO A 93 -28.57 -3.03 -8.36
C PRO A 93 -28.25 -1.82 -7.45
N GLU A 94 -27.49 -2.02 -6.39
CA GLU A 94 -27.00 -0.96 -5.52
C GLU A 94 -26.18 0.10 -6.27
N LEU A 95 -25.45 -0.29 -7.33
CA LEU A 95 -24.70 0.65 -8.17
C LEU A 95 -25.63 1.69 -8.83
N LEU A 96 -26.82 1.28 -9.28
CA LEU A 96 -27.80 2.21 -9.85
C LEU A 96 -28.29 3.21 -8.80
N VAL A 97 -28.49 2.77 -7.57
CA VAL A 97 -28.88 3.63 -6.45
C VAL A 97 -27.79 4.66 -6.15
N TRP A 98 -26.53 4.22 -6.13
CA TRP A 98 -25.39 5.12 -5.93
C TRP A 98 -25.22 6.13 -7.08
N ILE A 99 -25.38 5.71 -8.33
CA ILE A 99 -25.32 6.59 -9.50
C ILE A 99 -26.45 7.62 -9.44
N LEU A 100 -27.68 7.20 -9.15
CA LEU A 100 -28.81 8.11 -9.01
C LEU A 100 -28.60 9.09 -7.84
N GLY A 101 -28.13 8.58 -6.70
CA GLY A 101 -27.76 9.40 -5.56
C GLY A 101 -26.71 10.45 -5.89
N LEU A 102 -25.70 10.09 -6.67
CA LEU A 102 -24.64 10.98 -7.13
C LEU A 102 -25.17 12.05 -8.08
N ILE A 103 -26.03 11.69 -9.04
CA ILE A 103 -26.69 12.65 -9.93
C ILE A 103 -27.52 13.67 -9.13
N LEU A 104 -28.30 13.18 -8.16
CA LEU A 104 -29.10 14.03 -7.29
C LEU A 104 -28.22 14.95 -6.44
N PHE A 105 -27.20 14.42 -5.80
CA PHE A 105 -26.28 15.18 -4.96
C PHE A 105 -25.55 16.28 -5.74
N VAL A 106 -24.93 15.92 -6.86
CA VAL A 106 -24.20 16.86 -7.72
C VAL A 106 -25.13 17.89 -8.33
N GLY A 107 -26.28 17.45 -8.88
CA GLY A 107 -27.27 18.34 -9.47
C GLY A 107 -27.82 19.37 -8.46
N LEU A 108 -28.11 18.94 -7.24
CA LEU A 108 -28.56 19.84 -6.16
C LEU A 108 -27.49 20.83 -5.75
N ILE A 109 -26.26 20.38 -5.46
CA ILE A 109 -25.17 21.27 -5.02
C ILE A 109 -24.82 22.27 -6.13
N SER A 110 -24.57 21.76 -7.34
CA SER A 110 -24.15 22.59 -8.46
C SER A 110 -25.22 23.55 -8.95
N GLY A 111 -26.50 23.13 -8.89
CA GLY A 111 -27.63 23.92 -9.34
C GLY A 111 -28.19 24.91 -8.33
N SER A 112 -28.05 24.63 -7.02
CA SER A 112 -28.69 25.39 -5.95
C SER A 112 -28.28 26.88 -5.96
N TYR A 113 -26.99 27.17 -6.00
CA TYR A 113 -26.47 28.52 -5.94
C TYR A 113 -26.85 29.35 -7.18
N PRO A 114 -26.64 28.90 -8.43
CA PRO A 114 -27.08 29.61 -9.63
C PRO A 114 -28.59 29.84 -9.65
N ALA A 115 -29.39 28.84 -9.26
CA ALA A 115 -30.84 28.96 -9.24
C ALA A 115 -31.35 29.99 -8.25
N LEU A 116 -30.82 29.98 -7.00
CA LEU A 116 -31.18 30.94 -5.98
C LEU A 116 -30.71 32.35 -6.34
N PHE A 117 -29.52 32.47 -6.90
CA PHE A 117 -28.91 33.75 -7.29
C PHE A 117 -29.68 34.42 -8.43
N LEU A 118 -29.86 33.71 -9.56
CA LEU A 118 -30.56 34.24 -10.73
C LEU A 118 -32.03 34.55 -10.44
N SER A 119 -32.69 33.73 -9.65
CA SER A 119 -34.09 33.98 -9.26
C SER A 119 -34.26 35.17 -8.29
N GLY A 120 -33.19 35.63 -7.65
CA GLY A 120 -33.22 36.79 -6.74
C GLY A 120 -33.22 38.16 -7.42
N PHE A 121 -32.98 38.23 -8.74
CA PHE A 121 -32.88 39.49 -9.46
C PHE A 121 -34.17 40.29 -9.48
N THR A 122 -34.08 41.61 -9.21
CA THR A 122 -35.21 42.55 -9.33
C THR A 122 -35.26 43.17 -10.73
N PRO A 123 -36.38 43.08 -11.44
CA PRO A 123 -36.50 43.56 -12.84
C PRO A 123 -36.06 45.01 -13.03
N ALA A 124 -36.43 45.86 -12.09
CA ALA A 124 -36.14 47.30 -12.14
C ALA A 124 -34.63 47.64 -12.16
N LYS A 125 -33.80 46.84 -11.49
CA LYS A 125 -32.34 47.03 -11.47
C LYS A 125 -31.67 46.51 -12.74
N VAL A 126 -32.20 45.44 -13.31
CA VAL A 126 -31.67 44.80 -14.52
C VAL A 126 -31.94 45.66 -15.75
N LEU A 127 -33.17 46.18 -15.89
CA LEU A 127 -33.58 47.00 -17.03
C LEU A 127 -32.93 48.39 -17.07
N LYS A 128 -32.52 48.96 -15.92
CA LYS A 128 -31.77 50.21 -15.84
C LYS A 128 -30.29 50.13 -16.18
N GLY A 129 -29.79 48.97 -16.58
CA GLY A 129 -28.37 48.77 -16.90
C GLY A 129 -27.42 48.91 -15.71
N ALA A 130 -27.95 49.17 -14.50
CA ALA A 130 -27.16 49.35 -13.28
C ALA A 130 -26.78 48.02 -12.62
N PHE A 131 -26.49 46.97 -13.43
CA PHE A 131 -26.16 45.68 -12.90
C PHE A 131 -24.68 45.65 -12.50
N LYS A 132 -24.39 46.07 -11.25
CA LYS A 132 -23.18 45.63 -10.52
C LYS A 132 -23.60 44.49 -9.63
N ALA A 133 -23.01 43.30 -9.86
CA ALA A 133 -23.14 42.20 -8.92
C ALA A 133 -22.77 42.71 -7.53
N GLY A 134 -23.70 42.63 -6.57
CA GLY A 134 -23.49 43.19 -5.22
C GLY A 134 -22.25 42.60 -4.57
N LYS A 135 -21.53 43.38 -3.74
CA LYS A 135 -20.29 42.98 -3.04
C LYS A 135 -20.35 41.59 -2.36
N GLY A 136 -21.54 41.15 -1.93
CA GLY A 136 -21.74 39.82 -1.32
C GLY A 136 -21.50 38.65 -2.27
N HIS A 137 -21.70 38.82 -3.57
CA HIS A 137 -21.53 37.73 -4.56
C HIS A 137 -20.09 37.57 -5.01
N GLU A 138 -19.35 38.69 -5.09
CA GLU A 138 -17.90 38.63 -5.36
C GLU A 138 -17.17 37.91 -4.22
N ASN A 139 -17.59 38.17 -2.98
CA ASN A 139 -17.03 37.53 -1.79
C ASN A 139 -17.32 36.02 -1.78
N PHE A 140 -18.55 35.58 -2.08
CA PHE A 140 -18.90 34.15 -2.09
C PHE A 140 -18.12 33.39 -3.17
N ARG A 141 -18.05 33.94 -4.38
CA ARG A 141 -17.24 33.35 -5.46
C ARG A 141 -15.76 33.29 -5.07
N SER A 142 -15.22 34.33 -4.45
CA SER A 142 -13.83 34.35 -3.99
C SER A 142 -13.58 33.26 -2.96
N VAL A 143 -14.49 33.05 -2.00
CA VAL A 143 -14.40 31.96 -1.00
C VAL A 143 -14.42 30.59 -1.67
N LEU A 144 -15.30 30.37 -2.65
CA LEU A 144 -15.34 29.13 -3.40
C LEU A 144 -14.03 28.85 -4.17
N VAL A 145 -13.49 29.90 -4.83
CA VAL A 145 -12.21 29.77 -5.55
C VAL A 145 -11.06 29.48 -4.59
N VAL A 146 -10.99 30.22 -3.46
CA VAL A 146 -9.97 29.95 -2.43
C VAL A 146 -10.10 28.54 -1.88
N GLY A 147 -11.33 28.09 -1.58
CA GLY A 147 -11.60 26.73 -1.11
C GLY A 147 -11.15 25.66 -2.14
N GLN A 148 -11.45 25.88 -3.42
CA GLN A 148 -11.01 24.99 -4.50
C GLN A 148 -9.48 24.91 -4.57
N PHE A 149 -8.77 26.05 -4.54
CA PHE A 149 -7.31 26.06 -4.54
C PHE A 149 -6.74 25.40 -3.29
N ALA A 150 -7.32 25.65 -2.12
CA ALA A 150 -6.89 25.01 -0.87
C ALA A 150 -6.99 23.47 -0.97
N ILE A 151 -8.13 22.95 -1.45
CA ILE A 151 -8.31 21.49 -1.66
C ILE A 151 -7.28 20.97 -2.68
N SER A 152 -7.06 21.68 -3.78
CA SER A 152 -6.09 21.28 -4.80
C SER A 152 -4.67 21.22 -4.24
N VAL A 153 -4.26 22.20 -3.45
CA VAL A 153 -2.94 22.23 -2.79
C VAL A 153 -2.81 21.06 -1.80
N ILE A 154 -3.84 20.81 -0.98
CA ILE A 154 -3.85 19.68 -0.04
C ILE A 154 -3.67 18.36 -0.79
N LEU A 155 -4.39 18.16 -1.89
CA LEU A 155 -4.26 16.93 -2.70
C LEU A 155 -2.86 16.76 -3.30
N ILE A 156 -2.28 17.84 -3.83
CA ILE A 156 -0.92 17.83 -4.39
C ILE A 156 0.10 17.46 -3.29
N VAL A 157 0.00 18.12 -2.12
CA VAL A 157 0.89 17.81 -0.99
C VAL A 157 0.72 16.38 -0.54
N ALA A 158 -0.52 15.87 -0.44
CA ALA A 158 -0.78 14.49 -0.07
C ALA A 158 -0.13 13.50 -1.06
N VAL A 159 -0.23 13.76 -2.37
CA VAL A 159 0.41 12.92 -3.40
C VAL A 159 1.94 12.95 -3.26
N ILE A 160 2.54 14.12 -3.05
CA ILE A 160 4.00 14.24 -2.85
C ILE A 160 4.45 13.45 -1.62
N VAL A 161 3.71 13.56 -0.51
CA VAL A 161 4.01 12.80 0.72
C VAL A 161 3.95 11.29 0.45
N VAL A 162 2.91 10.82 -0.25
CA VAL A 162 2.77 9.38 -0.58
C VAL A 162 3.93 8.91 -1.47
N ILE A 163 4.31 9.68 -2.49
CA ILE A 163 5.44 9.33 -3.37
C ILE A 163 6.74 9.26 -2.58
N ASN A 164 7.01 10.26 -1.72
CA ASN A 164 8.20 10.27 -0.88
C ASN A 164 8.21 9.09 0.10
N GLN A 165 7.06 8.75 0.68
CA GLN A 165 6.94 7.61 1.59
C GLN A 165 7.19 6.28 0.87
N LEU A 166 6.65 6.10 -0.35
CA LEU A 166 6.91 4.92 -1.16
C LEU A 166 8.39 4.82 -1.54
N SER A 167 9.00 5.92 -1.97
CA SER A 167 10.43 5.96 -2.28
C SER A 167 11.29 5.63 -1.07
N PHE A 168 10.94 6.16 0.11
CA PHE A 168 11.61 5.81 1.36
C PHE A 168 11.52 4.30 1.66
N MET A 169 10.31 3.72 1.54
CA MET A 169 10.10 2.29 1.79
C MET A 169 10.87 1.40 0.80
N GLN A 170 10.93 1.78 -0.47
CA GLN A 170 11.64 1.03 -1.51
C GLN A 170 13.16 1.07 -1.34
N ASN A 171 13.71 2.22 -0.90
CA ASN A 171 15.15 2.44 -0.77
C ASN A 171 15.68 2.20 0.65
N LYS A 172 14.81 1.88 1.62
CA LYS A 172 15.22 1.57 2.98
C LYS A 172 16.08 0.32 2.99
N ASP A 173 17.25 0.42 3.61
CA ASP A 173 18.05 -0.75 3.93
C ASP A 173 17.29 -1.64 4.92
N LEU A 174 16.97 -2.83 4.46
CA LEU A 174 16.23 -3.82 5.24
C LEU A 174 17.16 -4.66 6.13
N GLY A 175 18.48 -4.54 5.96
CA GLY A 175 19.50 -5.34 6.63
C GLY A 175 19.74 -6.69 5.96
N PHE A 176 19.18 -6.91 4.76
CA PHE A 176 19.45 -8.08 3.92
C PHE A 176 19.33 -7.71 2.44
N GLU A 177 19.97 -8.50 1.58
CA GLU A 177 19.89 -8.35 0.12
C GLU A 177 18.59 -8.96 -0.40
N LYS A 178 17.76 -8.14 -1.05
CA LYS A 178 16.47 -8.54 -1.64
C LYS A 178 16.52 -8.69 -3.15
N GLU A 179 17.56 -8.13 -3.78
CA GLU A 179 17.71 -8.10 -5.21
C GLU A 179 18.30 -9.42 -5.72
N ASP A 180 17.93 -9.80 -6.94
CA ASP A 180 18.44 -10.97 -7.63
C ASP A 180 18.23 -12.31 -6.88
N ILE A 181 17.15 -12.40 -6.09
CA ILE A 181 16.72 -13.61 -5.40
C ILE A 181 15.34 -14.03 -5.91
N VAL A 182 15.20 -15.27 -6.38
CA VAL A 182 13.92 -15.91 -6.67
C VAL A 182 13.58 -16.86 -5.54
N VAL A 183 12.34 -16.81 -5.09
CA VAL A 183 11.82 -17.70 -4.06
C VAL A 183 10.78 -18.63 -4.67
N LEU A 184 10.97 -19.92 -4.53
CA LEU A 184 10.06 -20.97 -4.96
C LEU A 184 9.49 -21.70 -3.74
N PRO A 185 8.23 -22.18 -3.80
CA PRO A 185 7.71 -23.08 -2.78
C PRO A 185 8.49 -24.39 -2.81
N SER A 186 8.87 -24.89 -1.63
CA SER A 186 9.51 -26.21 -1.52
C SER A 186 8.46 -27.32 -1.51
N SER A 187 8.82 -28.48 -2.04
CA SER A 187 8.05 -29.72 -1.96
C SER A 187 8.76 -30.75 -1.08
N ASN A 188 8.04 -31.78 -0.64
CA ASN A 188 8.66 -32.89 0.11
C ASN A 188 9.79 -33.53 -0.69
N GLN A 189 9.64 -33.67 -2.01
CA GLN A 189 10.66 -34.22 -2.87
C GLN A 189 11.95 -33.41 -2.90
N ILE A 190 11.81 -32.07 -2.93
CA ILE A 190 12.95 -31.14 -2.85
C ILE A 190 13.59 -31.22 -1.47
N ASN A 191 12.79 -31.26 -0.38
CA ASN A 191 13.32 -31.34 0.98
C ASN A 191 14.16 -32.61 1.20
N GLU A 192 13.67 -33.77 0.75
CA GLU A 192 14.37 -35.04 0.88
C GLU A 192 15.67 -35.07 0.05
N ASN A 193 15.73 -34.40 -1.09
CA ASN A 193 16.85 -34.41 -2.01
C ASN A 193 17.55 -33.07 -2.11
N TYR A 194 17.42 -32.20 -1.08
CA TYR A 194 17.86 -30.80 -1.14
C TYR A 194 19.31 -30.64 -1.59
N LEU A 195 20.23 -31.45 -1.11
CA LEU A 195 21.66 -31.32 -1.47
C LEU A 195 21.90 -31.60 -2.95
N ILE A 196 21.21 -32.60 -3.52
CA ILE A 196 21.31 -32.93 -4.95
C ILE A 196 20.69 -31.80 -5.79
N PHE A 197 19.53 -31.32 -5.37
CA PHE A 197 18.85 -30.24 -6.04
C PHE A 197 19.69 -28.95 -6.01
N LYS A 198 20.24 -28.61 -4.84
CA LYS A 198 21.16 -27.49 -4.66
C LYS A 198 22.37 -27.57 -5.59
N ASP A 199 23.08 -28.68 -5.55
CA ASP A 199 24.27 -28.92 -6.38
C ASP A 199 23.96 -28.79 -7.88
N ARG A 200 22.83 -29.33 -8.31
CA ARG A 200 22.36 -29.22 -9.70
C ARG A 200 22.12 -27.79 -10.14
N LEU A 201 21.45 -26.99 -9.30
CA LEU A 201 21.19 -25.59 -9.60
C LEU A 201 22.46 -24.73 -9.55
N GLU A 202 23.34 -24.96 -8.55
CA GLU A 202 24.60 -24.21 -8.41
C GLU A 202 25.63 -24.55 -9.48
N ASN A 203 25.44 -25.62 -10.27
CA ASN A 203 26.24 -25.89 -11.49
C ASN A 203 25.86 -24.93 -12.65
N HIS A 204 24.73 -24.23 -12.59
CA HIS A 204 24.42 -23.19 -13.58
C HIS A 204 25.28 -21.95 -13.34
N PRO A 205 25.99 -21.42 -14.36
CA PRO A 205 26.97 -20.35 -14.18
C PRO A 205 26.39 -19.06 -13.59
N ASP A 206 25.13 -18.77 -13.85
CA ASP A 206 24.46 -17.55 -13.40
C ASP A 206 23.79 -17.70 -12.00
N ILE A 207 23.83 -18.90 -11.40
CA ILE A 207 23.29 -19.13 -10.05
C ILE A 207 24.44 -19.08 -9.04
N GLN A 208 24.33 -18.15 -8.09
CA GLN A 208 25.36 -17.91 -7.08
C GLN A 208 25.20 -18.75 -5.82
N SER A 209 23.94 -18.93 -5.38
CA SER A 209 23.65 -19.65 -4.15
C SER A 209 22.19 -20.15 -4.13
N VAL A 210 22.00 -21.35 -3.57
CA VAL A 210 20.69 -21.94 -3.34
C VAL A 210 20.54 -22.27 -1.87
N SER A 211 19.49 -21.76 -1.21
CA SER A 211 19.22 -22.01 0.20
C SER A 211 17.78 -22.44 0.40
N ILE A 212 17.53 -23.23 1.44
CA ILE A 212 16.19 -23.66 1.82
C ILE A 212 15.88 -23.20 3.24
N SER A 213 14.61 -22.82 3.48
CA SER A 213 14.20 -22.34 4.80
C SER A 213 12.71 -22.56 5.05
N SER A 214 12.33 -22.50 6.34
CA SER A 214 10.91 -22.54 6.73
C SER A 214 10.17 -21.25 6.34
N ARG A 215 10.88 -20.14 6.34
CA ARG A 215 10.37 -18.78 6.05
C ARG A 215 11.44 -17.96 5.34
N VAL A 216 11.01 -17.00 4.56
CA VAL A 216 11.90 -16.06 3.87
C VAL A 216 11.67 -14.64 4.37
N PRO A 217 12.69 -13.76 4.33
CA PRO A 217 12.51 -12.34 4.57
C PRO A 217 11.40 -11.75 3.69
N SER A 218 10.62 -10.81 4.22
CA SER A 218 9.35 -10.29 3.69
C SER A 218 8.12 -11.19 3.92
N GLY A 219 8.30 -12.39 4.48
CA GLY A 219 7.22 -13.24 4.95
C GLY A 219 6.74 -12.87 6.36
N ARG A 220 5.74 -13.62 6.88
CA ARG A 220 5.27 -13.45 8.25
C ARG A 220 6.00 -14.42 9.19
N LEU A 221 6.39 -13.90 10.37
CA LEU A 221 6.88 -14.73 11.48
C LEU A 221 5.68 -15.29 12.25
N LEU A 222 5.34 -16.54 12.00
CA LEU A 222 4.16 -17.19 12.61
C LEU A 222 4.52 -18.06 13.81
N ASP A 223 5.76 -18.52 13.86
CA ASP A 223 6.23 -19.45 14.87
C ASP A 223 7.08 -18.71 15.90
N SER A 224 6.75 -18.87 17.18
CA SER A 224 7.51 -18.33 18.30
C SER A 224 7.20 -19.10 19.57
N GLN A 225 8.20 -19.32 20.40
CA GLN A 225 8.04 -20.02 21.69
C GLN A 225 8.93 -19.39 22.76
N GLY A 226 8.71 -19.84 24.00
CA GLY A 226 9.59 -19.50 25.11
C GLY A 226 10.96 -20.15 24.94
N ALA A 227 11.99 -19.50 25.42
CA ALA A 227 13.36 -19.99 25.43
C ALA A 227 13.93 -20.06 26.84
N THR A 228 15.00 -20.82 27.04
CA THR A 228 15.83 -20.77 28.25
C THR A 228 17.23 -20.39 27.84
N ALA A 229 17.84 -19.41 28.50
CA ALA A 229 19.16 -18.90 28.19
C ALA A 229 20.03 -18.85 29.44
N GLU A 230 21.34 -18.98 29.24
CA GLU A 230 22.32 -18.81 30.31
C GLU A 230 22.53 -17.32 30.63
N VAL A 231 22.01 -16.86 31.77
CA VAL A 231 22.17 -15.50 32.27
C VAL A 231 22.85 -15.54 33.62
N GLY A 232 23.97 -14.83 33.79
CA GLY A 232 24.74 -14.84 35.04
C GLY A 232 25.33 -16.20 35.43
N GLY A 233 25.46 -17.13 34.48
CA GLY A 233 25.98 -18.50 34.72
C GLY A 233 24.90 -19.51 35.08
N GLU A 234 23.64 -19.11 35.15
CA GLU A 234 22.47 -19.98 35.40
C GLU A 234 21.53 -20.02 34.21
N LEU A 235 20.89 -21.19 33.99
CA LEU A 235 19.87 -21.35 32.97
C LEU A 235 18.54 -20.75 33.45
N THR A 236 18.15 -19.66 32.85
CA THR A 236 16.94 -18.89 33.19
C THR A 236 15.91 -18.99 32.07
N GLN A 237 14.68 -19.34 32.43
CA GLN A 237 13.57 -19.32 31.49
C GLN A 237 13.17 -17.86 31.17
N LEU A 238 13.09 -17.54 29.89
CA LEU A 238 12.70 -16.22 29.44
C LEU A 238 11.19 -16.03 29.52
N ASN A 239 10.75 -14.83 29.90
CA ASN A 239 9.33 -14.47 29.91
C ASN A 239 8.81 -14.09 28.51
N SER A 240 9.72 -13.75 27.60
CA SER A 240 9.42 -13.35 26.23
C SER A 240 9.46 -14.54 25.27
N ARG A 241 8.78 -14.36 24.14
CA ARG A 241 8.82 -15.34 23.06
C ARG A 241 9.84 -14.90 22.02
N ILE A 242 10.60 -15.85 21.52
CA ILE A 242 11.57 -15.66 20.43
C ILE A 242 10.97 -16.31 19.18
N ALA A 243 11.00 -15.62 18.05
CA ALA A 243 10.55 -16.18 16.77
C ALA A 243 11.63 -17.13 16.22
N ASP A 244 11.20 -18.25 15.64
CA ASP A 244 12.11 -19.25 15.09
C ASP A 244 12.02 -19.35 13.57
N ILE A 245 13.21 -19.56 12.97
CA ILE A 245 13.34 -19.79 11.54
C ILE A 245 14.30 -20.97 11.35
N HIS A 246 13.81 -21.99 10.66
CA HIS A 246 14.62 -23.12 10.24
C HIS A 246 15.27 -22.80 8.90
N VAL A 247 16.58 -23.01 8.80
CA VAL A 247 17.37 -22.57 7.64
C VAL A 247 18.42 -23.62 7.24
N ALA A 248 18.91 -23.54 6.01
CA ALA A 248 20.13 -24.22 5.60
C ALA A 248 21.38 -23.44 6.06
N HIS A 249 22.53 -24.09 6.01
CA HIS A 249 23.81 -23.52 6.48
C HIS A 249 24.20 -22.21 5.82
N ASN A 250 23.88 -22.04 4.54
CA ASN A 250 24.24 -20.87 3.72
C ASN A 250 23.15 -19.79 3.64
N PHE A 251 22.10 -19.88 4.47
CA PHE A 251 20.98 -18.93 4.39
C PHE A 251 21.41 -17.47 4.59
N LEU A 252 22.25 -17.20 5.62
CA LEU A 252 22.72 -15.85 5.91
C LEU A 252 23.54 -15.29 4.73
N ASP A 253 24.38 -16.11 4.13
CA ASP A 253 25.22 -15.74 2.98
C ASP A 253 24.36 -15.48 1.74
N THR A 254 23.32 -16.31 1.50
CA THR A 254 22.39 -16.12 0.38
C THR A 254 21.67 -14.79 0.45
N TYR A 255 21.28 -14.36 1.65
CA TYR A 255 20.60 -13.08 1.88
C TYR A 255 21.53 -11.93 2.27
N GLY A 256 22.85 -12.12 2.27
CA GLY A 256 23.83 -11.09 2.64
C GLY A 256 23.69 -10.59 4.08
N ILE A 257 23.14 -11.41 4.99
CA ILE A 257 22.94 -11.05 6.40
C ILE A 257 24.27 -11.19 7.14
N SER A 258 24.78 -10.10 7.67
CA SER A 258 26.07 -10.07 8.34
C SER A 258 26.04 -10.70 9.74
N VAL A 259 27.06 -11.49 10.09
CA VAL A 259 27.30 -11.96 11.45
C VAL A 259 28.11 -10.92 12.20
N LYS A 260 27.58 -10.43 13.33
CA LYS A 260 28.22 -9.40 14.20
C LYS A 260 29.23 -9.98 15.17
N ALA A 261 28.93 -11.17 15.69
CA ALA A 261 29.82 -11.88 16.62
C ALA A 261 29.72 -13.38 16.39
N GLY A 262 30.79 -14.11 16.66
CA GLY A 262 30.85 -15.53 16.44
C GLY A 262 31.00 -15.92 14.97
N ARG A 263 30.25 -16.91 14.50
CA ARG A 263 30.32 -17.45 13.15
C ARG A 263 28.95 -17.86 12.61
N ASN A 264 28.84 -17.96 11.29
CA ASN A 264 27.72 -18.62 10.60
C ASN A 264 27.74 -20.14 10.81
N PHE A 265 26.64 -20.80 10.45
CA PHE A 265 26.58 -22.26 10.38
C PHE A 265 27.61 -22.81 9.37
N ASP A 266 28.20 -23.96 9.71
CA ASP A 266 29.19 -24.60 8.89
C ASP A 266 28.74 -26.03 8.55
N PHE A 267 28.60 -26.34 7.27
CA PHE A 267 28.18 -27.63 6.78
C PHE A 267 29.13 -28.80 7.22
N LEU A 268 30.40 -28.47 7.40
CA LEU A 268 31.41 -29.45 7.83
C LEU A 268 31.34 -29.79 9.33
N ARG A 269 30.53 -29.05 10.09
CA ARG A 269 30.36 -29.26 11.53
C ARG A 269 29.01 -29.93 11.82
N ALA A 270 29.01 -31.24 12.01
CA ALA A 270 27.79 -32.00 12.30
C ALA A 270 27.00 -31.47 13.51
N SER A 271 27.69 -30.88 14.54
CA SER A 271 27.07 -30.30 15.71
C SER A 271 26.21 -29.05 15.38
N ASP A 272 26.50 -28.39 14.27
CA ASP A 272 25.70 -27.21 13.89
C ASP A 272 24.26 -27.56 13.55
N SER A 273 24.03 -28.77 13.04
CA SER A 273 22.68 -29.28 12.74
C SER A 273 21.87 -29.64 13.98
N THR A 274 22.50 -29.84 15.14
CA THR A 274 21.83 -30.35 16.35
C THR A 274 21.94 -29.43 17.56
N GLU A 275 23.04 -28.68 17.69
CA GLU A 275 23.37 -27.91 18.91
C GLU A 275 23.64 -26.43 18.67
N ALA A 276 23.66 -25.95 17.42
CA ALA A 276 23.95 -24.56 17.13
C ALA A 276 22.69 -23.71 16.99
N PHE A 277 22.80 -22.48 17.52
CA PHE A 277 21.81 -21.43 17.36
C PHE A 277 22.50 -20.14 16.90
N ILE A 278 21.87 -19.40 15.96
CA ILE A 278 22.23 -18.02 15.63
C ILE A 278 21.09 -17.12 16.06
N LEU A 279 21.39 -16.10 16.84
CA LEU A 279 20.41 -15.11 17.31
C LEU A 279 20.60 -13.79 16.57
N ASN A 280 19.56 -12.97 16.52
CA ASN A 280 19.72 -11.58 16.10
C ASN A 280 20.07 -10.67 17.32
N GLU A 281 20.51 -9.43 17.07
CA GLU A 281 20.82 -8.46 18.13
C GLU A 281 19.61 -8.16 19.03
N ALA A 282 18.37 -8.20 18.47
CA ALA A 282 17.16 -8.01 19.26
C ALA A 282 16.95 -9.14 20.29
N ALA A 283 17.29 -10.39 19.94
CA ALA A 283 17.24 -11.50 20.90
C ALA A 283 18.30 -11.36 21.99
N VAL A 284 19.50 -10.91 21.66
CA VAL A 284 20.56 -10.63 22.62
C VAL A 284 20.10 -9.60 23.66
N ARG A 285 19.50 -8.50 23.20
CA ARG A 285 18.95 -7.46 24.07
C ARG A 285 17.80 -7.96 24.94
N GLU A 286 16.91 -8.76 24.36
CA GLU A 286 15.75 -9.31 25.07
C GLU A 286 16.14 -10.30 26.17
N ILE A 287 17.19 -11.09 25.96
CA ILE A 287 17.76 -12.02 26.96
C ILE A 287 18.45 -11.26 28.09
N GLY A 288 18.90 -10.02 27.84
CA GLY A 288 19.61 -9.19 28.79
C GLY A 288 21.14 -9.30 28.74
N TRP A 289 21.69 -9.87 27.66
CA TRP A 289 23.14 -9.85 27.43
C TRP A 289 23.60 -8.47 26.96
N GLN A 290 24.82 -8.08 27.41
CA GLN A 290 25.34 -6.72 27.22
C GLN A 290 25.78 -6.46 25.75
N SER A 291 26.28 -7.49 25.08
CA SER A 291 26.81 -7.38 23.72
C SER A 291 26.61 -8.68 22.91
N PRO A 292 26.68 -8.62 21.57
CA PRO A 292 26.72 -9.81 20.73
C PRO A 292 27.83 -10.79 21.08
N GLU A 293 28.99 -10.31 21.47
CA GLU A 293 30.16 -11.14 21.84
C GLU A 293 29.90 -11.93 23.11
N GLU A 294 29.19 -11.37 24.09
CA GLU A 294 28.81 -12.06 25.33
C GLU A 294 27.90 -13.24 25.07
N ALA A 295 27.05 -13.15 24.06
CA ALA A 295 26.10 -14.20 23.72
C ALA A 295 26.77 -15.45 23.14
N VAL A 296 27.90 -15.28 22.44
CA VAL A 296 28.57 -16.39 21.76
C VAL A 296 29.13 -17.40 22.78
N GLY A 297 28.80 -18.68 22.58
CA GLY A 297 29.18 -19.78 23.45
C GLY A 297 28.26 -19.99 24.65
N LYS A 298 27.28 -19.12 24.90
CA LYS A 298 26.27 -19.30 25.96
C LYS A 298 25.33 -20.46 25.65
N GLN A 299 24.90 -21.16 26.70
CA GLN A 299 23.89 -22.20 26.57
C GLN A 299 22.53 -21.60 26.23
N PHE A 300 21.86 -22.26 25.29
CA PHE A 300 20.53 -21.85 24.85
C PHE A 300 19.66 -23.10 24.59
N LEU A 301 18.40 -23.03 25.06
CA LEU A 301 17.42 -24.09 24.89
C LEU A 301 16.21 -23.53 24.19
N TYR A 302 15.84 -24.13 23.07
CA TYR A 302 14.72 -23.69 22.26
C TYR A 302 14.07 -24.86 21.53
N GLY A 303 12.73 -24.96 21.56
CA GLY A 303 11.99 -25.98 20.84
C GLY A 303 12.35 -27.42 21.23
N GLY A 304 12.75 -27.65 22.49
CA GLY A 304 13.22 -28.95 22.98
C GLY A 304 14.67 -29.30 22.61
N ARG A 305 15.34 -28.41 21.85
CA ARG A 305 16.75 -28.56 21.49
C ARG A 305 17.61 -27.81 22.52
N ARG A 306 18.68 -28.45 23.00
CA ARG A 306 19.72 -27.83 23.84
C ARG A 306 20.98 -27.64 23.03
N GLY A 307 21.61 -26.49 23.13
CA GLY A 307 22.85 -26.20 22.44
C GLY A 307 23.47 -24.88 22.85
N PHE A 308 24.23 -24.27 21.96
CA PHE A 308 25.00 -23.07 22.21
C PHE A 308 24.73 -22.00 21.14
N VAL A 309 24.83 -20.75 21.52
CA VAL A 309 24.82 -19.64 20.56
C VAL A 309 26.16 -19.64 19.83
N THR A 310 26.16 -19.94 18.54
CA THR A 310 27.38 -19.99 17.69
C THR A 310 27.66 -18.65 17.02
N GLY A 311 26.63 -17.84 16.83
CA GLY A 311 26.79 -16.52 16.26
C GLY A 311 25.62 -15.61 16.59
N VAL A 312 25.89 -14.31 16.43
CA VAL A 312 24.86 -13.25 16.50
C VAL A 312 24.89 -12.51 15.18
N MET A 313 23.76 -12.51 14.48
CA MET A 313 23.58 -11.78 13.23
C MET A 313 23.05 -10.37 13.50
N GLN A 314 23.29 -9.46 12.57
CA GLN A 314 22.71 -8.13 12.61
C GLN A 314 21.19 -8.18 12.61
N ASP A 315 20.58 -7.16 13.21
CA ASP A 315 19.15 -6.96 13.10
C ASP A 315 18.74 -6.61 11.67
N PHE A 316 17.68 -7.22 11.20
CA PHE A 316 17.09 -6.93 9.89
C PHE A 316 15.56 -7.00 9.94
N HIS A 317 14.90 -6.32 9.02
CA HIS A 317 13.45 -6.32 8.92
C HIS A 317 12.96 -7.59 8.23
N PHE A 318 12.56 -8.58 9.01
CA PHE A 318 12.01 -9.81 8.45
C PHE A 318 10.60 -9.61 7.91
N GLU A 319 9.77 -8.88 8.62
CA GLU A 319 8.40 -8.53 8.26
C GLU A 319 8.29 -7.10 7.72
N SER A 320 7.13 -6.50 7.85
CA SER A 320 6.85 -5.13 7.44
C SER A 320 7.69 -4.11 8.22
N LEU A 321 8.14 -3.05 7.53
CA LEU A 321 8.81 -1.88 8.15
C LEU A 321 7.97 -1.15 9.21
N HIS A 322 6.66 -1.43 9.28
CA HIS A 322 5.79 -0.88 10.32
C HIS A 322 5.91 -1.59 11.67
N GLN A 323 6.57 -2.74 11.70
CA GLN A 323 6.77 -3.52 12.91
C GLN A 323 8.20 -3.37 13.43
N PRO A 324 8.42 -3.36 14.75
CA PRO A 324 9.76 -3.41 15.30
C PRO A 324 10.42 -4.74 14.96
N ILE A 325 11.75 -4.74 14.90
CA ILE A 325 12.51 -5.98 14.73
C ILE A 325 12.32 -6.82 16.00
N VAL A 326 11.80 -8.03 15.81
CA VAL A 326 11.53 -8.96 16.92
C VAL A 326 12.76 -9.83 17.24
N PRO A 327 12.86 -10.37 18.47
CA PRO A 327 13.85 -11.38 18.81
C PRO A 327 13.67 -12.64 17.92
N MET A 328 14.76 -13.07 17.26
CA MET A 328 14.76 -14.23 16.36
C MET A 328 15.87 -15.18 16.68
N VAL A 329 15.58 -16.48 16.50
CA VAL A 329 16.56 -17.58 16.55
C VAL A 329 16.54 -18.35 15.24
N PHE A 330 17.71 -18.55 14.66
CA PHE A 330 17.92 -19.41 13.49
C PHE A 330 18.52 -20.73 13.93
N MET A 331 18.02 -21.81 13.34
CA MET A 331 18.51 -23.16 13.58
C MET A 331 18.42 -23.99 12.31
N ILE A 332 19.31 -24.95 12.16
CA ILE A 332 19.25 -25.87 11.03
C ILE A 332 18.18 -26.93 11.29
N SER A 333 17.32 -27.16 10.29
CA SER A 333 16.38 -28.27 10.25
C SER A 333 16.13 -28.68 8.81
N GLN A 334 15.95 -30.00 8.59
CA GLN A 334 15.62 -30.54 7.27
C GLN A 334 14.11 -30.73 7.07
N ASP A 335 13.33 -30.80 8.15
CA ASP A 335 11.93 -31.26 8.10
C ASP A 335 10.88 -30.14 8.02
N ARG A 336 11.29 -28.87 8.09
CA ARG A 336 10.35 -27.72 8.16
C ARG A 336 10.60 -26.67 7.09
N ASN A 337 11.12 -27.08 5.95
CA ASN A 337 11.46 -26.10 4.91
C ASN A 337 10.30 -25.96 3.91
N ASN A 338 9.84 -24.73 3.72
CA ASN A 338 8.71 -24.41 2.86
C ASN A 338 9.11 -23.58 1.62
N SER A 339 10.33 -23.07 1.59
CA SER A 339 10.78 -22.18 0.54
C SER A 339 12.23 -22.45 0.13
N VAL A 340 12.48 -22.40 -1.16
CA VAL A 340 13.81 -22.43 -1.76
C VAL A 340 14.13 -21.02 -2.27
N SER A 341 15.24 -20.47 -1.83
CA SER A 341 15.73 -19.15 -2.25
C SER A 341 16.95 -19.35 -3.16
N ILE A 342 16.88 -18.80 -4.36
CA ILE A 342 17.89 -18.93 -5.39
C ILE A 342 18.43 -17.55 -5.70
N LYS A 343 19.70 -17.29 -5.36
CA LYS A 343 20.41 -16.07 -5.67
C LYS A 343 21.14 -16.22 -7.00
N PHE A 344 20.98 -15.26 -7.88
CA PHE A 344 21.57 -15.30 -9.23
C PHE A 344 22.32 -14.00 -9.55
N GLU A 345 23.05 -14.02 -10.66
CA GLU A 345 23.81 -12.86 -11.13
C GLU A 345 22.87 -11.74 -11.65
N SER A 346 23.19 -10.50 -11.29
CA SER A 346 22.38 -9.35 -11.67
C SER A 346 22.22 -9.22 -13.18
N GLY A 347 20.99 -8.98 -13.64
CA GLY A 347 20.65 -8.89 -15.04
C GLY A 347 20.37 -10.23 -15.75
N LYS A 348 20.52 -11.39 -15.06
CA LYS A 348 20.30 -12.73 -15.61
C LYS A 348 18.94 -13.35 -15.28
N ARG A 349 17.99 -12.54 -14.82
CA ARG A 349 16.70 -12.99 -14.33
C ARG A 349 15.91 -13.83 -15.33
N GLU A 350 15.84 -13.41 -16.61
CA GLU A 350 15.04 -14.12 -17.62
C GLU A 350 15.64 -15.48 -17.96
N GLU A 351 16.97 -15.55 -18.07
CA GLU A 351 17.72 -16.77 -18.37
C GLU A 351 17.56 -17.79 -17.23
N VAL A 352 17.73 -17.33 -15.97
CA VAL A 352 17.58 -18.19 -14.79
C VAL A 352 16.12 -18.64 -14.64
N LEU A 353 15.12 -17.77 -14.85
CA LEU A 353 13.73 -18.18 -14.80
C LEU A 353 13.33 -19.17 -15.88
N ALA A 354 13.92 -19.09 -17.08
CA ALA A 354 13.72 -20.07 -18.14
C ALA A 354 14.30 -21.44 -17.73
N TYR A 355 15.52 -21.45 -17.20
CA TYR A 355 16.18 -22.67 -16.70
C TYR A 355 15.38 -23.33 -15.56
N LEU A 356 14.91 -22.56 -14.57
CA LEU A 356 14.13 -23.06 -13.45
C LEU A 356 12.75 -23.64 -13.83
N LYS A 357 12.24 -23.34 -15.02
CA LYS A 357 10.98 -23.93 -15.53
C LYS A 357 11.20 -25.30 -16.17
N GLU A 358 12.42 -25.59 -16.60
CA GLU A 358 12.78 -26.86 -17.24
C GLU A 358 13.20 -27.90 -16.20
N GLU A 359 13.67 -27.48 -15.02
CA GLU A 359 14.10 -28.31 -13.92
C GLU A 359 12.98 -28.70 -12.96
#